data_f279a00890191f9b5ed60843bc9a1d6d
#
_entry.id   f279a00890191f9b5ed60843bc9a1d6d
#
_cell.length_a   1.000
_cell.length_b   1.000
_cell.length_c   1.000
_cell.angle_alpha   90.00
_cell.angle_beta   90.00
_cell.angle_gamma   90.00
#
_symmetry.space_group_name_H-M   'P 1'
#
loop_
_entity.id
_entity.type
_entity.pdbx_description
1 polymer ?
#
loop_
_entity_poly.entity_id
_entity_poly.type
_entity_poly.pdbx_seq_one_letter_code
_entity_poly.pdbx_strand_id
1 'polypeptide(L)'
;MTAAPHLPLAAAPDARPMPLKFQIGARTLMAISRSLVRVPMSLDEALEGRLPVLPALDRAAHGYSVTSLPEARMAAMVDASGGMIAFVRQRYTRHYTDLGGGFDAWFGALSGNARSQLKRKAKKIAGVSGGALDVRRFRAPGEMEAFHDVARRIALRTYQERLMGAGLPDSADFVAAMVRGAAADRVRAWLLYIAGEPAAYLYCPARGGTLIYEYVGHDPAFSDLSPGQVLQMEAFRDLFGEGRWSRFDFTEGEGQHKRQFATGGVACVDLLLLRPSLANRVTTLALGGFNRGVTAGKRAVNAAGLERLAKRLRRG
;
A
#
# COMPACT_ATOMS: atom_id res chain seq x y z
N MET A 1 -16.45 -39.30 -23.94
CA MET A 1 -16.99 -38.26 -23.01
C MET A 1 -15.99 -38.12 -21.87
N THR A 2 -15.09 -37.18 -22.02
CA THR A 2 -14.01 -36.91 -21.03
C THR A 2 -14.53 -35.82 -20.10
N ALA A 3 -14.67 -36.16 -18.81
CA ALA A 3 -15.12 -35.23 -17.78
C ALA A 3 -14.08 -34.09 -17.64
N ALA A 4 -14.55 -32.85 -17.70
CA ALA A 4 -13.73 -31.68 -17.45
C ALA A 4 -13.20 -31.72 -16.01
N PRO A 5 -11.92 -31.34 -15.77
CA PRO A 5 -11.37 -31.29 -14.41
C PRO A 5 -12.11 -30.21 -13.60
N HIS A 6 -12.76 -30.64 -12.52
CA HIS A 6 -13.29 -29.72 -11.50
C HIS A 6 -12.12 -28.93 -10.90
N LEU A 7 -12.05 -27.64 -11.21
CA LEU A 7 -11.24 -26.70 -10.44
C LEU A 7 -11.72 -26.77 -8.98
N PRO A 8 -10.82 -26.97 -7.99
CA PRO A 8 -11.23 -26.95 -6.60
C PRO A 8 -11.85 -25.59 -6.29
N LEU A 9 -13.09 -25.60 -5.74
CA LEU A 9 -13.68 -24.39 -5.15
C LEU A 9 -12.65 -23.80 -4.20
N ALA A 10 -12.24 -22.55 -4.45
CA ALA A 10 -11.39 -21.83 -3.51
C ALA A 10 -12.08 -21.89 -2.14
N ALA A 11 -11.38 -22.41 -1.13
CA ALA A 11 -11.88 -22.46 0.22
C ALA A 11 -12.37 -21.07 0.61
N ALA A 12 -13.56 -20.99 1.25
CA ALA A 12 -14.11 -19.72 1.70
C ALA A 12 -13.04 -19.01 2.57
N PRO A 13 -12.72 -17.75 2.30
CA PRO A 13 -11.65 -17.06 3.03
C PRO A 13 -12.01 -16.99 4.51
N ASP A 14 -11.11 -17.51 5.36
CA ASP A 14 -11.31 -17.58 6.80
C ASP A 14 -11.47 -16.19 7.42
N ALA A 15 -12.43 -16.08 8.33
CA ALA A 15 -12.57 -14.88 9.14
C ALA A 15 -11.38 -14.79 10.11
N ARG A 16 -10.68 -13.65 10.11
CA ARG A 16 -9.54 -13.41 10.98
C ARG A 16 -9.79 -12.27 11.95
N PRO A 17 -9.23 -12.34 13.18
CA PRO A 17 -9.29 -11.22 14.10
C PRO A 17 -8.69 -9.96 13.49
N MET A 18 -9.49 -8.88 13.46
CA MET A 18 -9.06 -7.56 13.00
C MET A 18 -9.26 -6.54 14.13
N PRO A 19 -8.20 -5.86 14.60
CA PRO A 19 -8.34 -4.82 15.60
C PRO A 19 -8.95 -3.56 14.97
N LEU A 20 -10.09 -3.13 15.47
CA LEU A 20 -10.71 -1.86 15.17
C LEU A 20 -10.16 -0.84 16.17
N LYS A 21 -9.23 -0.02 15.72
CA LYS A 21 -8.39 0.83 16.58
C LYS A 21 -8.99 2.22 16.77
N PHE A 22 -8.97 2.72 18.01
CA PHE A 22 -9.22 4.09 18.39
C PHE A 22 -7.89 4.82 18.45
N GLN A 23 -7.59 5.67 17.45
CA GLN A 23 -6.25 6.22 17.26
C GLN A 23 -6.24 7.75 17.19
N ILE A 24 -5.25 8.37 17.84
CA ILE A 24 -4.91 9.78 17.67
C ILE A 24 -3.51 9.87 17.07
N GLY A 25 -3.41 10.23 15.80
CA GLY A 25 -2.16 10.14 15.06
C GLY A 25 -1.70 8.68 14.94
N ALA A 26 -0.46 8.39 15.34
CA ALA A 26 0.10 7.03 15.36
C ALA A 26 -0.23 6.26 16.65
N ARG A 27 -0.72 6.93 17.71
CA ARG A 27 -0.97 6.29 19.01
C ARG A 27 -2.32 5.62 19.04
N THR A 28 -2.34 4.31 19.27
CA THR A 28 -3.56 3.54 19.54
C THR A 28 -3.89 3.64 21.03
N LEU A 29 -5.08 4.15 21.35
CA LEU A 29 -5.57 4.24 22.73
C LEU A 29 -6.25 2.95 23.16
N MET A 30 -7.05 2.37 22.27
CA MET A 30 -7.83 1.16 22.50
C MET A 30 -8.06 0.44 21.17
N ALA A 31 -8.27 -0.85 21.19
CA ALA A 31 -8.70 -1.63 20.04
C ALA A 31 -9.78 -2.64 20.43
N ILE A 32 -10.80 -2.78 19.59
CA ILE A 32 -11.85 -3.80 19.71
C ILE A 32 -11.63 -4.81 18.60
N SER A 33 -11.39 -6.07 18.94
CA SER A 33 -11.20 -7.12 17.94
C SER A 33 -12.54 -7.58 17.36
N ARG A 34 -12.60 -7.77 16.03
CA ARG A 34 -13.71 -8.41 15.33
C ARG A 34 -13.16 -9.44 14.35
N SER A 35 -13.77 -10.61 14.30
CA SER A 35 -13.44 -11.66 13.33
C SER A 35 -14.12 -11.31 12.01
N LEU A 36 -13.32 -10.92 11.00
CA LEU A 36 -13.82 -10.41 9.71
C LEU A 36 -13.22 -11.18 8.54
N VAL A 37 -14.05 -11.45 7.56
CA VAL A 37 -13.61 -11.93 6.25
C VAL A 37 -13.08 -10.74 5.45
N ARG A 38 -11.85 -10.84 4.97
CA ARG A 38 -11.27 -9.78 4.12
C ARG A 38 -11.71 -9.97 2.67
N VAL A 39 -12.15 -8.88 2.05
CA VAL A 39 -12.57 -8.80 0.66
C VAL A 39 -11.80 -7.66 -0.01
N PRO A 40 -10.52 -7.91 -0.37
CA PRO A 40 -9.70 -6.89 -1.02
C PRO A 40 -10.05 -6.80 -2.51
N MET A 41 -10.20 -5.58 -3.02
CA MET A 41 -10.35 -5.33 -4.45
C MET A 41 -8.99 -5.00 -5.08
N SER A 42 -8.73 -5.55 -6.25
CA SER A 42 -7.60 -5.16 -7.09
C SER A 42 -7.83 -3.76 -7.67
N LEU A 43 -6.77 -3.13 -8.19
CA LEU A 43 -6.89 -1.86 -8.90
C LEU A 43 -7.79 -2.00 -10.15
N ASP A 44 -7.63 -3.09 -10.89
CA ASP A 44 -8.40 -3.31 -12.13
C ASP A 44 -9.90 -3.45 -11.82
N GLU A 45 -10.28 -4.22 -10.80
CA GLU A 45 -11.68 -4.31 -10.35
C GLU A 45 -12.23 -2.96 -9.89
N ALA A 46 -11.39 -2.15 -9.21
CA ALA A 46 -11.80 -0.82 -8.78
C ALA A 46 -12.00 0.14 -9.98
N LEU A 47 -11.12 0.09 -10.98
CA LEU A 47 -11.24 0.92 -12.20
C LEU A 47 -12.45 0.50 -13.05
N GLU A 48 -12.74 -0.79 -13.12
CA GLU A 48 -13.92 -1.32 -13.82
C GLU A 48 -15.24 -1.06 -13.05
N GLY A 49 -15.14 -0.57 -11.81
CA GLY A 49 -16.31 -0.33 -10.97
C GLY A 49 -17.07 -1.61 -10.63
N ARG A 50 -16.40 -2.75 -10.53
CA ARG A 50 -17.00 -4.02 -10.12
C ARG A 50 -17.48 -3.96 -8.69
N LEU A 51 -18.52 -4.74 -8.37
CA LEU A 51 -18.88 -5.05 -7.00
C LEU A 51 -18.22 -6.38 -6.61
N PRO A 52 -17.53 -6.45 -5.47
CA PRO A 52 -16.98 -7.71 -5.00
C PRO A 52 -18.09 -8.65 -4.56
N VAL A 53 -17.89 -9.94 -4.83
CA VAL A 53 -18.78 -10.99 -4.31
C VAL A 53 -18.43 -11.22 -2.84
N LEU A 54 -19.42 -11.13 -1.97
CA LEU A 54 -19.26 -11.45 -0.55
C LEU A 54 -19.36 -12.96 -0.36
N PRO A 55 -18.30 -13.63 0.13
CA PRO A 55 -18.36 -15.06 0.42
C PRO A 55 -19.31 -15.34 1.59
N ALA A 56 -19.79 -16.57 1.72
CA ALA A 56 -20.61 -16.94 2.86
C ALA A 56 -19.87 -16.72 4.18
N LEU A 57 -20.57 -16.17 5.18
CA LEU A 57 -20.02 -16.00 6.53
C LEU A 57 -20.32 -17.24 7.38
N ASP A 58 -19.31 -17.78 8.03
CA ASP A 58 -19.51 -18.74 9.11
C ASP A 58 -20.17 -18.07 10.34
N ARG A 59 -20.61 -18.89 11.33
CA ARG A 59 -21.30 -18.37 12.53
C ARG A 59 -20.39 -17.51 13.42
N ALA A 60 -19.10 -17.75 13.42
CA ALA A 60 -18.11 -17.05 14.25
C ALA A 60 -17.69 -15.69 13.64
N ALA A 61 -17.90 -15.49 12.35
CA ALA A 61 -17.56 -14.25 11.67
C ALA A 61 -18.52 -13.12 12.02
N HIS A 62 -17.96 -11.97 12.36
CA HIS A 62 -18.74 -10.76 12.68
C HIS A 62 -19.13 -9.96 11.43
N GLY A 63 -18.52 -10.25 10.26
CA GLY A 63 -18.80 -9.54 9.02
C GLY A 63 -17.62 -9.51 8.06
N TYR A 64 -17.59 -8.48 7.22
CA TYR A 64 -16.57 -8.29 6.18
C TYR A 64 -15.77 -7.00 6.38
N SER A 65 -14.52 -7.03 5.90
CA SER A 65 -13.70 -5.84 5.65
C SER A 65 -13.46 -5.75 4.15
N VAL A 66 -14.24 -4.93 3.46
CA VAL A 66 -14.07 -4.64 2.03
C VAL A 66 -13.08 -3.50 1.90
N THR A 67 -11.98 -3.71 1.18
CA THR A 67 -10.94 -2.69 1.00
C THR A 67 -10.82 -2.26 -0.46
N SER A 68 -10.53 -0.99 -0.68
CA SER A 68 -10.42 -0.36 -2.01
C SER A 68 -11.70 -0.43 -2.84
N LEU A 69 -12.87 -0.44 -2.21
CA LEU A 69 -14.14 -0.33 -2.92
C LEU A 69 -14.26 1.06 -3.57
N PRO A 70 -14.55 1.16 -4.89
CA PRO A 70 -14.82 2.45 -5.50
C PRO A 70 -15.94 3.20 -4.75
N GLU A 71 -15.72 4.46 -4.39
CA GLU A 71 -16.68 5.24 -3.60
C GLU A 71 -18.05 5.32 -4.30
N ALA A 72 -18.06 5.41 -5.62
CA ALA A 72 -19.27 5.40 -6.44
C ALA A 72 -20.09 4.09 -6.33
N ARG A 73 -19.47 3.00 -5.88
CA ARG A 73 -20.12 1.69 -5.72
C ARG A 73 -20.54 1.40 -4.27
N MET A 74 -20.29 2.33 -3.33
CA MET A 74 -20.53 2.12 -1.92
C MET A 74 -22.03 1.87 -1.62
N ALA A 75 -22.93 2.65 -2.19
CA ALA A 75 -24.37 2.48 -1.98
C ALA A 75 -24.83 1.09 -2.45
N ALA A 76 -24.47 0.70 -3.68
CA ALA A 76 -24.81 -0.61 -4.22
C ALA A 76 -24.23 -1.77 -3.39
N MET A 77 -23.03 -1.59 -2.79
CA MET A 77 -22.42 -2.59 -1.91
C MET A 77 -23.20 -2.72 -0.59
N VAL A 78 -23.66 -1.61 -0.02
CA VAL A 78 -24.46 -1.60 1.20
C VAL A 78 -25.81 -2.27 0.93
N ASP A 79 -26.46 -1.97 -0.18
CA ASP A 79 -27.75 -2.58 -0.56
C ASP A 79 -27.59 -4.10 -0.76
N ALA A 80 -26.53 -4.52 -1.46
CA ALA A 80 -26.24 -5.94 -1.69
C ALA A 80 -25.84 -6.71 -0.42
N SER A 81 -25.49 -6.01 0.68
CA SER A 81 -25.07 -6.64 1.93
C SER A 81 -26.22 -7.22 2.78
N GLY A 82 -27.49 -7.06 2.37
CA GLY A 82 -28.63 -7.68 3.05
C GLY A 82 -28.88 -7.13 4.47
N GLY A 83 -28.77 -5.83 4.69
CA GLY A 83 -29.08 -5.18 5.97
C GLY A 83 -27.95 -5.24 7.00
N MET A 84 -26.72 -5.50 6.59
CA MET A 84 -25.55 -5.40 7.47
C MET A 84 -25.30 -3.94 7.90
N ILE A 85 -24.66 -3.77 9.04
CA ILE A 85 -24.24 -2.45 9.55
C ILE A 85 -23.03 -2.01 8.73
N ALA A 86 -23.17 -0.96 7.93
CA ALA A 86 -22.09 -0.39 7.15
C ALA A 86 -21.33 0.68 7.96
N PHE A 87 -20.00 0.61 7.94
CA PHE A 87 -19.14 1.60 8.57
C PHE A 87 -17.93 1.91 7.69
N VAL A 88 -17.80 3.15 7.24
CA VAL A 88 -16.65 3.59 6.46
C VAL A 88 -15.45 3.83 7.39
N ARG A 89 -14.39 3.04 7.22
CA ARG A 89 -13.15 3.16 7.99
C ARG A 89 -12.30 4.33 7.50
N GLN A 90 -12.13 4.44 6.19
CA GLN A 90 -11.36 5.51 5.56
C GLN A 90 -11.84 5.74 4.12
N ARG A 91 -11.57 6.94 3.63
CA ARG A 91 -11.69 7.35 2.23
C ARG A 91 -10.34 7.81 1.76
N TYR A 92 -9.96 7.46 0.54
CA TYR A 92 -8.69 7.84 -0.07
C TYR A 92 -8.75 7.73 -1.58
N THR A 93 -7.81 8.36 -2.25
CA THR A 93 -7.58 8.13 -3.68
C THR A 93 -6.53 7.03 -3.84
N ARG A 94 -6.91 5.92 -4.46
CA ARG A 94 -5.97 4.89 -4.89
C ARG A 94 -5.28 5.36 -6.15
N HIS A 95 -4.05 5.80 -6.01
CA HIS A 95 -3.26 6.32 -7.11
C HIS A 95 -2.63 5.18 -7.92
N TYR A 96 -2.47 5.40 -9.23
CA TYR A 96 -1.77 4.47 -10.12
C TYR A 96 -1.01 5.20 -11.21
N THR A 97 -0.03 4.54 -11.82
CA THR A 97 0.65 4.99 -13.02
C THR A 97 0.33 4.01 -14.14
N ASP A 98 -0.16 4.53 -15.27
CA ASP A 98 -0.24 3.80 -16.52
C ASP A 98 1.16 3.67 -17.13
N LEU A 99 1.57 2.46 -17.45
CA LEU A 99 2.90 2.14 -17.96
C LEU A 99 2.94 2.00 -19.49
N GLY A 100 1.84 2.26 -20.19
CA GLY A 100 1.76 2.10 -21.66
C GLY A 100 2.44 3.21 -22.45
N GLY A 101 2.71 4.38 -21.85
CA GLY A 101 3.11 5.59 -22.61
C GLY A 101 4.61 5.84 -22.76
N GLY A 102 5.48 5.01 -22.19
CA GLY A 102 6.93 5.21 -22.18
C GLY A 102 7.43 6.20 -21.12
N PHE A 103 8.71 6.01 -20.69
CA PHE A 103 9.30 6.78 -19.61
C PHE A 103 9.39 8.29 -19.89
N ASP A 104 9.81 8.68 -21.08
CA ASP A 104 10.02 10.10 -21.42
C ASP A 104 8.70 10.87 -21.45
N ALA A 105 7.63 10.26 -21.95
CA ALA A 105 6.29 10.84 -21.94
C ALA A 105 5.79 11.01 -20.50
N TRP A 106 5.88 9.97 -19.67
CA TRP A 106 5.53 10.04 -18.25
C TRP A 106 6.37 11.08 -17.49
N PHE A 107 7.70 11.05 -17.66
CA PHE A 107 8.59 11.99 -16.98
C PHE A 107 8.34 13.44 -17.44
N GLY A 108 8.04 13.64 -18.73
CA GLY A 108 7.68 14.94 -19.32
C GLY A 108 6.39 15.50 -18.74
N ALA A 109 5.41 14.66 -18.40
CA ALA A 109 4.13 15.04 -17.80
C ALA A 109 4.24 15.49 -16.34
N LEU A 110 5.33 15.13 -15.62
CA LEU A 110 5.57 15.64 -14.27
C LEU A 110 5.75 17.16 -14.29
N SER A 111 5.39 17.84 -13.20
CA SER A 111 5.64 19.27 -13.07
C SER A 111 7.13 19.61 -13.24
N GLY A 112 7.45 20.79 -13.79
CA GLY A 112 8.83 21.24 -14.01
C GLY A 112 9.66 21.18 -12.72
N ASN A 113 9.05 21.57 -11.57
CA ASN A 113 9.70 21.47 -10.28
C ASN A 113 10.00 20.01 -9.87
N ALA A 114 9.04 19.11 -10.08
CA ALA A 114 9.22 17.68 -9.77
C ALA A 114 10.37 17.08 -10.59
N ARG A 115 10.41 17.33 -11.90
CA ARG A 115 11.48 16.89 -12.79
C ARG A 115 12.85 17.41 -12.36
N SER A 116 12.93 18.72 -12.09
CA SER A 116 14.18 19.35 -11.65
C SER A 116 14.68 18.79 -10.32
N GLN A 117 13.76 18.57 -9.36
CA GLN A 117 14.11 17.96 -8.08
C GLN A 117 14.61 16.53 -8.22
N LEU A 118 13.94 15.68 -9.02
CA LEU A 118 14.36 14.30 -9.25
C LEU A 118 15.75 14.24 -9.92
N LYS A 119 15.96 15.03 -10.98
CA LYS A 119 17.29 15.13 -11.64
C LYS A 119 18.38 15.57 -10.67
N ARG A 120 18.12 16.60 -9.84
CA ARG A 120 19.07 17.08 -8.84
C ARG A 120 19.41 16.04 -7.79
N LYS A 121 18.38 15.29 -7.27
CA LYS A 121 18.59 14.22 -6.30
C LYS A 121 19.40 13.08 -6.89
N ALA A 122 19.06 12.64 -8.10
CA ALA A 122 19.81 11.61 -8.80
C ALA A 122 21.29 12.03 -9.03
N LYS A 123 21.52 13.27 -9.49
CA LYS A 123 22.88 13.84 -9.66
C LYS A 123 23.65 13.89 -8.33
N LYS A 124 22.98 14.27 -7.22
CA LYS A 124 23.61 14.32 -5.89
C LYS A 124 24.03 12.92 -5.41
N ILE A 125 23.17 11.90 -5.59
CA ILE A 125 23.51 10.51 -5.26
C ILE A 125 24.64 10.00 -6.14
N ALA A 126 24.58 10.20 -7.46
CA ALA A 126 25.62 9.81 -8.38
C ALA A 126 26.98 10.44 -8.00
N GLY A 127 26.99 11.74 -7.64
CA GLY A 127 28.20 12.47 -7.24
C GLY A 127 28.93 11.87 -6.03
N VAL A 128 28.19 11.34 -5.05
CA VAL A 128 28.77 10.66 -3.87
C VAL A 128 29.01 9.16 -4.10
N SER A 129 28.58 8.63 -5.25
CA SER A 129 28.69 7.21 -5.62
C SER A 129 29.62 6.97 -6.83
N GLY A 130 30.64 7.81 -7.00
CA GLY A 130 31.63 7.61 -8.08
C GLY A 130 31.15 8.07 -9.46
N GLY A 131 30.12 8.93 -9.54
CA GLY A 131 29.65 9.55 -10.79
C GLY A 131 28.43 8.87 -11.43
N ALA A 132 27.99 7.71 -10.92
CA ALA A 132 26.84 6.97 -11.44
C ALA A 132 25.90 6.51 -10.33
N LEU A 133 24.64 6.20 -10.67
CA LEU A 133 23.71 5.53 -9.76
C LEU A 133 23.99 4.02 -9.77
N ASP A 134 24.15 3.41 -8.61
CA ASP A 134 24.20 1.94 -8.45
C ASP A 134 22.79 1.43 -8.09
N VAL A 135 22.00 1.12 -9.12
CA VAL A 135 20.65 0.54 -8.98
C VAL A 135 20.70 -0.90 -9.48
N ARG A 136 20.46 -1.84 -8.58
CA ARG A 136 20.45 -3.27 -8.87
C ARG A 136 19.01 -3.79 -8.97
N ARG A 137 18.77 -4.63 -9.98
CA ARG A 137 17.48 -5.21 -10.34
C ARG A 137 17.47 -6.67 -10.00
N PHE A 138 16.34 -7.16 -9.48
CA PHE A 138 16.17 -8.54 -9.06
C PHE A 138 14.84 -9.05 -9.63
N ARG A 139 14.91 -10.12 -10.42
CA ARG A 139 13.78 -10.70 -11.16
C ARG A 139 13.73 -12.21 -11.12
N ALA A 140 14.93 -12.86 -11.10
CA ALA A 140 15.03 -14.30 -11.14
C ALA A 140 14.80 -14.93 -9.75
N PRO A 141 14.28 -16.17 -9.70
CA PRO A 141 14.07 -16.88 -8.43
C PRO A 141 15.28 -16.95 -7.53
N GLY A 142 16.47 -17.27 -8.11
CA GLY A 142 17.73 -17.38 -7.36
C GLY A 142 18.28 -16.05 -6.82
N GLU A 143 17.70 -14.90 -7.22
CA GLU A 143 18.11 -13.58 -6.75
C GLU A 143 17.27 -13.10 -5.53
N MET A 144 16.12 -13.74 -5.27
CA MET A 144 15.15 -13.22 -4.28
C MET A 144 15.65 -13.28 -2.85
N GLU A 145 16.39 -14.31 -2.48
CA GLU A 145 16.98 -14.43 -1.14
C GLU A 145 18.04 -13.35 -0.92
N ALA A 146 18.94 -13.15 -1.87
CA ALA A 146 19.97 -12.11 -1.79
C ALA A 146 19.35 -10.70 -1.73
N PHE A 147 18.30 -10.44 -2.51
CA PHE A 147 17.52 -9.20 -2.41
C PHE A 147 16.91 -9.06 -1.00
N HIS A 148 16.24 -10.10 -0.53
CA HIS A 148 15.54 -10.08 0.76
C HIS A 148 16.51 -9.78 1.90
N ASP A 149 17.66 -10.43 1.96
CA ASP A 149 18.68 -10.24 2.99
C ASP A 149 19.14 -8.79 3.10
N VAL A 150 19.37 -8.13 1.95
CA VAL A 150 19.77 -6.72 1.93
C VAL A 150 18.61 -5.82 2.28
N ALA A 151 17.44 -6.02 1.67
CA ALA A 151 16.24 -5.22 1.90
C ALA A 151 15.78 -5.30 3.36
N ARG A 152 15.88 -6.50 3.99
CA ARG A 152 15.55 -6.71 5.40
C ARG A 152 16.45 -5.90 6.33
N ARG A 153 17.77 -5.84 6.06
CA ARG A 153 18.69 -4.99 6.83
C ARG A 153 18.32 -3.51 6.76
N ILE A 154 17.90 -3.03 5.59
CA ILE A 154 17.41 -1.65 5.45
C ILE A 154 16.09 -1.48 6.23
N ALA A 155 15.14 -2.42 6.07
CA ALA A 155 13.83 -2.37 6.72
C ALA A 155 13.94 -2.25 8.24
N LEU A 156 14.83 -3.02 8.88
CA LEU A 156 15.07 -2.98 10.33
C LEU A 156 15.50 -1.61 10.84
N ARG A 157 16.10 -0.76 9.99
CA ARG A 157 16.49 0.60 10.33
C ARG A 157 15.37 1.62 10.13
N THR A 158 14.28 1.25 9.42
CA THR A 158 13.19 2.17 9.11
C THR A 158 12.33 2.47 10.34
N TYR A 159 11.71 3.65 10.34
CA TYR A 159 10.73 4.05 11.35
C TYR A 159 9.50 3.13 11.38
N GLN A 160 9.08 2.63 10.22
CA GLN A 160 7.91 1.75 10.07
C GLN A 160 8.10 0.42 10.80
N GLU A 161 9.28 -0.19 10.69
CA GLU A 161 9.60 -1.42 11.41
C GLU A 161 9.67 -1.18 12.92
N ARG A 162 10.38 -0.13 13.35
CA ARG A 162 10.59 0.18 14.78
C ARG A 162 9.31 0.44 15.55
N LEU A 163 8.30 1.07 14.92
CA LEU A 163 7.07 1.50 15.60
C LEU A 163 5.85 0.68 15.30
N MET A 164 5.78 0.03 14.13
CA MET A 164 4.56 -0.63 13.67
C MET A 164 4.75 -2.10 13.30
N GLY A 165 5.99 -2.61 13.26
CA GLY A 165 6.28 -3.95 12.76
C GLY A 165 5.79 -4.16 11.31
N ALA A 166 5.75 -3.08 10.52
CA ALA A 166 5.17 -3.06 9.18
C ALA A 166 6.24 -2.99 8.07
N GLY A 167 7.45 -3.46 8.37
CA GLY A 167 8.52 -3.58 7.40
C GLY A 167 8.40 -4.81 6.52
N LEU A 168 9.46 -5.10 5.77
CA LEU A 168 9.53 -6.30 4.93
C LEU A 168 9.48 -7.55 5.81
N PRO A 169 8.51 -8.48 5.62
CA PRO A 169 8.41 -9.69 6.45
C PRO A 169 9.66 -10.57 6.36
N ASP A 170 9.96 -11.27 7.47
CA ASP A 170 11.15 -12.12 7.62
C ASP A 170 10.79 -13.62 7.79
N SER A 171 9.59 -14.00 7.39
CA SER A 171 9.15 -15.40 7.47
C SER A 171 9.61 -16.20 6.26
N ALA A 172 9.95 -17.47 6.47
CA ALA A 172 10.30 -18.40 5.38
C ALA A 172 9.18 -18.50 4.32
N ASP A 173 7.91 -18.42 4.75
CA ASP A 173 6.76 -18.44 3.83
C ASP A 173 6.75 -17.23 2.92
N PHE A 174 7.11 -16.05 3.42
CA PHE A 174 7.20 -14.83 2.62
C PHE A 174 8.33 -14.94 1.58
N VAL A 175 9.52 -15.35 1.99
CA VAL A 175 10.67 -15.57 1.08
C VAL A 175 10.32 -16.60 0.02
N ALA A 176 9.74 -17.73 0.41
CA ALA A 176 9.26 -18.75 -0.52
C ALA A 176 8.19 -18.20 -1.50
N ALA A 177 7.32 -17.30 -1.04
CA ALA A 177 6.35 -16.64 -1.92
C ALA A 177 7.02 -15.68 -2.91
N MET A 178 8.08 -14.96 -2.50
CA MET A 178 8.90 -14.14 -3.41
C MET A 178 9.54 -14.99 -4.51
N VAL A 179 10.18 -16.10 -4.13
CA VAL A 179 10.82 -17.04 -5.07
C VAL A 179 9.78 -17.63 -6.05
N ARG A 180 8.63 -18.09 -5.56
CA ARG A 180 7.54 -18.58 -6.43
C ARG A 180 7.00 -17.48 -7.35
N GLY A 181 6.86 -16.26 -6.84
CA GLY A 181 6.45 -15.09 -7.63
C GLY A 181 7.43 -14.79 -8.75
N ALA A 182 8.73 -14.83 -8.46
CA ALA A 182 9.79 -14.63 -9.44
C ALA A 182 9.84 -15.76 -10.48
N ALA A 183 9.66 -17.03 -10.07
CA ALA A 183 9.57 -18.16 -10.98
C ALA A 183 8.39 -18.06 -11.96
N ALA A 184 7.29 -17.43 -11.53
CA ALA A 184 6.15 -17.11 -12.37
C ALA A 184 6.29 -15.77 -13.12
N ASP A 185 7.45 -15.14 -13.06
CA ASP A 185 7.77 -13.82 -13.62
C ASP A 185 6.77 -12.72 -13.17
N ARG A 186 6.36 -12.76 -11.90
CA ARG A 186 5.38 -11.86 -11.27
C ARG A 186 5.97 -11.02 -10.14
N VAL A 187 7.28 -10.79 -10.14
CA VAL A 187 7.97 -9.96 -9.15
C VAL A 187 8.97 -9.05 -9.85
N ARG A 188 9.05 -7.81 -9.38
CA ARG A 188 10.13 -6.87 -9.70
C ARG A 188 10.63 -6.27 -8.40
N ALA A 189 11.95 -6.25 -8.23
CA ALA A 189 12.56 -5.69 -7.05
C ALA A 189 13.82 -4.91 -7.40
N TRP A 190 14.12 -3.88 -6.59
CA TRP A 190 15.28 -3.01 -6.80
C TRP A 190 15.94 -2.64 -5.50
N LEU A 191 17.26 -2.50 -5.53
CA LEU A 191 18.07 -1.89 -4.48
C LEU A 191 18.83 -0.70 -5.06
N LEU A 192 18.91 0.39 -4.31
CA LEU A 192 19.78 1.52 -4.56
C LEU A 192 20.92 1.51 -3.54
N TYR A 193 22.15 1.55 -4.04
CA TYR A 193 23.35 1.71 -3.22
C TYR A 193 23.86 3.15 -3.34
N ILE A 194 24.42 3.67 -2.25
CA ILE A 194 25.05 4.99 -2.17
C ILE A 194 26.44 4.80 -1.57
N ALA A 195 27.48 5.14 -2.33
CA ALA A 195 28.88 4.93 -1.93
C ALA A 195 29.17 3.47 -1.48
N GLY A 196 28.57 2.50 -2.16
CA GLY A 196 28.71 1.07 -1.85
C GLY A 196 27.79 0.53 -0.76
N GLU A 197 27.07 1.40 -0.01
CA GLU A 197 26.16 0.99 1.06
C GLU A 197 24.71 0.89 0.57
N PRO A 198 23.95 -0.14 0.99
CA PRO A 198 22.56 -0.30 0.60
C PRO A 198 21.68 0.79 1.28
N ALA A 199 21.07 1.64 0.46
CA ALA A 199 20.38 2.85 0.91
C ALA A 199 18.85 2.80 0.79
N ALA A 200 18.30 2.10 -0.21
CA ALA A 200 16.86 1.95 -0.37
C ALA A 200 16.51 0.66 -1.10
N TYR A 201 15.29 0.17 -0.85
CA TYR A 201 14.72 -0.99 -1.54
C TYR A 201 13.29 -0.71 -2.00
N LEU A 202 12.88 -1.42 -3.05
CA LEU A 202 11.52 -1.47 -3.56
C LEU A 202 11.21 -2.90 -4.00
N TYR A 203 10.10 -3.47 -3.50
CA TYR A 203 9.59 -4.79 -3.87
C TYR A 203 8.17 -4.69 -4.37
N CYS A 204 7.93 -5.18 -5.58
CA CYS A 204 6.66 -5.09 -6.28
C CYS A 204 6.26 -6.46 -6.83
N PRO A 205 5.35 -7.19 -6.16
CA PRO A 205 4.68 -8.33 -6.78
C PRO A 205 3.66 -7.84 -7.82
N ALA A 206 3.30 -8.72 -8.76
CA ALA A 206 2.32 -8.45 -9.78
C ALA A 206 1.06 -9.29 -9.61
N ARG A 207 -0.08 -8.69 -9.92
CA ARG A 207 -1.36 -9.36 -10.08
C ARG A 207 -1.92 -9.02 -11.46
N GLY A 208 -2.03 -10.02 -12.34
CA GLY A 208 -2.33 -9.75 -13.75
C GLY A 208 -1.25 -8.86 -14.39
N GLY A 209 -1.66 -7.82 -15.11
CA GLY A 209 -0.77 -6.82 -15.73
C GLY A 209 -0.35 -5.68 -14.80
N THR A 210 -0.73 -5.70 -13.52
CA THR A 210 -0.53 -4.59 -12.56
C THR A 210 0.52 -4.97 -11.51
N LEU A 211 1.60 -4.16 -11.41
CA LEU A 211 2.57 -4.23 -10.32
C LEU A 211 2.05 -3.49 -9.10
N ILE A 212 2.28 -4.05 -7.93
CA ILE A 212 1.79 -3.54 -6.64
C ILE A 212 2.97 -2.95 -5.86
N TYR A 213 2.88 -1.68 -5.47
CA TYR A 213 3.82 -1.00 -4.58
C TYR A 213 3.63 -1.53 -3.16
N GLU A 214 4.27 -2.66 -2.84
CA GLU A 214 3.95 -3.39 -1.61
C GLU A 214 4.93 -3.07 -0.48
N TYR A 215 6.23 -3.23 -0.72
CA TYR A 215 7.24 -2.93 0.29
C TYR A 215 8.29 -1.97 -0.25
N VAL A 216 8.48 -0.88 0.48
CA VAL A 216 9.48 0.14 0.18
C VAL A 216 10.09 0.67 1.47
N GLY A 217 11.37 0.92 1.44
CA GLY A 217 12.06 1.52 2.57
C GLY A 217 13.39 2.14 2.17
N HIS A 218 13.92 2.97 3.06
CA HIS A 218 15.26 3.52 2.91
C HIS A 218 15.94 3.65 4.27
N ASP A 219 17.24 3.55 4.29
CA ASP A 219 18.03 3.79 5.50
C ASP A 219 17.94 5.27 5.88
N PRO A 220 17.51 5.59 7.12
CA PRO A 220 17.44 6.97 7.61
C PRO A 220 18.74 7.76 7.49
N ALA A 221 19.91 7.10 7.50
CA ALA A 221 21.21 7.75 7.32
C ALA A 221 21.32 8.50 5.99
N PHE A 222 20.56 8.08 4.96
CA PHE A 222 20.55 8.70 3.64
C PHE A 222 19.33 9.59 3.37
N SER A 223 18.51 9.91 4.39
CA SER A 223 17.24 10.65 4.20
C SER A 223 17.41 11.98 3.47
N ASP A 224 18.51 12.72 3.70
CA ASP A 224 18.81 14.00 3.05
C ASP A 224 19.06 13.89 1.54
N LEU A 225 19.32 12.69 1.05
CA LEU A 225 19.49 12.39 -0.37
C LEU A 225 18.19 11.95 -1.04
N SER A 226 17.14 11.66 -0.23
CA SER A 226 15.83 11.16 -0.71
C SER A 226 15.93 9.90 -1.59
N PRO A 227 16.63 8.83 -1.15
CA PRO A 227 16.97 7.69 -1.99
C PRO A 227 15.74 6.94 -2.51
N GLY A 228 14.64 6.89 -1.75
CA GLY A 228 13.40 6.23 -2.16
C GLY A 228 12.77 6.86 -3.41
N GLN A 229 12.84 8.19 -3.56
CA GLN A 229 12.30 8.86 -4.76
C GLN A 229 13.16 8.60 -6.00
N VAL A 230 14.49 8.57 -5.84
CA VAL A 230 15.42 8.25 -6.94
C VAL A 230 15.25 6.80 -7.34
N LEU A 231 15.19 5.88 -6.39
CA LEU A 231 14.96 4.46 -6.64
C LEU A 231 13.64 4.23 -7.40
N GLN A 232 12.56 4.90 -6.99
CA GLN A 232 11.27 4.78 -7.65
C GLN A 232 11.30 5.31 -9.09
N MET A 233 12.00 6.44 -9.33
CA MET A 233 12.17 6.97 -10.69
C MET A 233 12.94 5.98 -11.58
N GLU A 234 14.01 5.38 -11.07
CA GLU A 234 14.80 4.39 -11.83
C GLU A 234 14.03 3.07 -12.03
N ALA A 235 13.25 2.64 -11.04
CA ALA A 235 12.34 1.51 -11.21
C ALA A 235 11.32 1.77 -12.32
N PHE A 236 10.76 2.99 -12.40
CA PHE A 236 9.87 3.37 -13.49
C PHE A 236 10.56 3.37 -14.85
N ARG A 237 11.79 3.91 -14.93
CA ARG A 237 12.59 3.85 -16.17
C ARG A 237 12.73 2.40 -16.65
N ASP A 238 12.99 1.49 -15.72
CA ASP A 238 13.13 0.07 -15.99
C ASP A 238 11.81 -0.57 -16.45
N LEU A 239 10.72 -0.30 -15.74
CA LEU A 239 9.39 -0.83 -16.04
C LEU A 239 8.84 -0.35 -17.39
N PHE A 240 9.00 0.93 -17.71
CA PHE A 240 8.65 1.48 -19.01
C PHE A 240 9.53 0.88 -20.14
N GLY A 241 10.80 0.65 -19.88
CA GLY A 241 11.71 0.00 -20.84
C GLY A 241 11.38 -1.48 -21.07
N GLU A 242 10.83 -2.16 -20.07
CA GLU A 242 10.36 -3.54 -20.16
C GLU A 242 9.10 -3.67 -21.03
N GLY A 243 8.21 -2.65 -21.02
CA GLY A 243 7.00 -2.59 -21.85
C GLY A 243 5.98 -3.71 -21.59
N ARG A 244 6.11 -4.43 -20.47
CA ARG A 244 5.31 -5.62 -20.15
C ARG A 244 4.07 -5.30 -19.32
N TRP A 245 4.19 -4.33 -18.41
CA TRP A 245 3.20 -4.05 -17.39
C TRP A 245 2.24 -2.95 -17.83
N SER A 246 0.96 -3.15 -17.55
CA SER A 246 -0.06 -2.14 -17.87
C SER A 246 -0.07 -1.02 -16.85
N ARG A 247 0.09 -1.34 -15.57
CA ARG A 247 -0.07 -0.37 -14.47
C ARG A 247 0.89 -0.63 -13.31
N PHE A 248 1.14 0.46 -12.58
CA PHE A 248 1.78 0.44 -11.28
C PHE A 248 0.80 1.00 -10.23
N ASP A 249 0.41 0.18 -9.28
CA ASP A 249 -0.58 0.47 -8.25
C ASP A 249 0.11 0.92 -6.95
N PHE A 250 -0.12 2.15 -6.53
CA PHE A 250 0.44 2.67 -5.27
C PHE A 250 -0.29 2.18 -4.02
N THR A 251 -1.28 1.33 -4.18
CA THR A 251 -2.08 0.79 -3.10
C THR A 251 -2.85 1.86 -2.30
N GLU A 252 -3.36 1.48 -1.13
CA GLU A 252 -4.09 2.34 -0.23
C GLU A 252 -3.22 3.43 0.42
N GLY A 253 -3.87 4.44 0.95
CA GLY A 253 -3.24 5.51 1.73
C GLY A 253 -2.77 6.71 0.91
N GLU A 254 -2.79 7.85 1.58
CA GLU A 254 -2.39 9.14 1.02
C GLU A 254 -0.88 9.35 1.12
N GLY A 255 -0.28 9.88 0.06
CA GLY A 255 1.14 10.22 0.04
C GLY A 255 1.48 11.23 -1.05
N GLN A 256 2.28 12.25 -0.72
CA GLN A 256 2.71 13.24 -1.70
C GLN A 256 3.47 12.59 -2.87
N HIS A 257 4.34 11.61 -2.58
CA HIS A 257 5.09 10.88 -3.61
C HIS A 257 4.17 10.08 -4.52
N LYS A 258 3.09 9.46 -3.98
CA LYS A 258 2.10 8.72 -4.78
C LYS A 258 1.43 9.66 -5.78
N ARG A 259 0.94 10.81 -5.34
CA ARG A 259 0.35 11.84 -6.22
C ARG A 259 1.33 12.37 -7.25
N GLN A 260 2.59 12.55 -6.87
CA GLN A 260 3.62 13.08 -7.77
C GLN A 260 3.92 12.13 -8.94
N PHE A 261 3.95 10.82 -8.69
CA PHE A 261 4.31 9.81 -9.69
C PHE A 261 3.10 9.25 -10.46
N ALA A 262 1.88 9.44 -9.94
CA ALA A 262 0.67 8.90 -10.52
C ALA A 262 0.26 9.60 -11.83
N THR A 263 -0.30 8.82 -12.76
CA THR A 263 -0.99 9.32 -13.95
C THR A 263 -2.51 9.36 -13.75
N GLY A 264 -3.02 8.63 -12.75
CA GLY A 264 -4.44 8.56 -12.46
C GLY A 264 -4.72 8.16 -11.01
N GLY A 265 -6.01 8.13 -10.67
CA GLY A 265 -6.47 7.70 -9.37
C GLY A 265 -7.96 7.41 -9.37
N VAL A 266 -8.39 6.52 -8.49
CA VAL A 266 -9.79 6.19 -8.25
C VAL A 266 -10.14 6.45 -6.78
N ALA A 267 -11.24 7.18 -6.55
CA ALA A 267 -11.75 7.41 -5.20
C ALA A 267 -12.26 6.08 -4.61
N CYS A 268 -11.67 5.67 -3.50
CA CYS A 268 -11.97 4.41 -2.83
C CYS A 268 -12.36 4.61 -1.37
N VAL A 269 -13.10 3.64 -0.85
CA VAL A 269 -13.42 3.51 0.56
C VAL A 269 -13.04 2.13 1.08
N ASP A 270 -12.60 2.09 2.33
CA ASP A 270 -12.58 0.84 3.09
C ASP A 270 -13.84 0.76 3.94
N LEU A 271 -14.60 -0.29 3.74
CA LEU A 271 -15.93 -0.47 4.30
C LEU A 271 -15.95 -1.71 5.21
N LEU A 272 -16.44 -1.54 6.43
CA LEU A 272 -16.88 -2.66 7.27
C LEU A 272 -18.36 -2.92 7.02
N LEU A 273 -18.70 -4.17 6.79
CA LEU A 273 -20.07 -4.67 6.75
C LEU A 273 -20.22 -5.66 7.91
N LEU A 274 -20.89 -5.27 8.96
CA LEU A 274 -21.00 -6.04 10.19
C LEU A 274 -22.41 -6.63 10.36
N ARG A 275 -22.51 -7.86 10.86
CA ARG A 275 -23.79 -8.47 11.22
C ARG A 275 -24.57 -7.55 12.18
N PRO A 276 -25.90 -7.42 12.02
CA PRO A 276 -26.74 -6.58 12.88
C PRO A 276 -26.83 -7.21 14.29
N SER A 277 -25.95 -6.74 15.19
CA SER A 277 -25.95 -7.11 16.61
C SER A 277 -25.77 -5.85 17.46
N LEU A 278 -26.21 -5.89 18.71
CA LEU A 278 -26.03 -4.78 19.65
C LEU A 278 -24.54 -4.43 19.83
N ALA A 279 -23.68 -5.45 19.98
CA ALA A 279 -22.24 -5.26 20.11
C ALA A 279 -21.62 -4.56 18.90
N ASN A 280 -22.03 -4.91 17.67
CA ASN A 280 -21.53 -4.27 16.45
C ASN A 280 -22.09 -2.85 16.29
N ARG A 281 -23.35 -2.60 16.66
CA ARG A 281 -23.94 -1.24 16.68
C ARG A 281 -23.19 -0.32 17.63
N VAL A 282 -22.95 -0.76 18.87
CA VAL A 282 -22.18 0.01 19.86
C VAL A 282 -20.77 0.27 19.37
N THR A 283 -20.10 -0.74 18.80
CA THR A 283 -18.74 -0.60 18.26
C THR A 283 -18.68 0.45 17.16
N THR A 284 -19.60 0.42 16.19
CA THR A 284 -19.59 1.38 15.06
C THR A 284 -19.95 2.79 15.51
N LEU A 285 -20.88 2.94 16.47
CA LEU A 285 -21.22 4.23 17.07
C LEU A 285 -20.03 4.82 17.84
N ALA A 286 -19.36 4.01 18.66
CA ALA A 286 -18.17 4.44 19.41
C ALA A 286 -17.03 4.87 18.47
N LEU A 287 -16.72 4.06 17.44
CA LEU A 287 -15.72 4.42 16.44
C LEU A 287 -16.08 5.70 15.70
N GLY A 288 -17.33 5.84 15.28
CA GLY A 288 -17.81 7.02 14.57
C GLY A 288 -17.77 8.28 15.43
N GLY A 289 -18.17 8.19 16.70
CA GLY A 289 -18.11 9.27 17.68
C GLY A 289 -16.66 9.69 17.96
N PHE A 290 -15.78 8.72 18.20
CA PHE A 290 -14.36 8.96 18.42
C PHE A 290 -13.70 9.65 17.22
N ASN A 291 -13.91 9.14 16.00
CA ASN A 291 -13.32 9.72 14.79
C ASN A 291 -13.81 11.16 14.55
N ARG A 292 -15.08 11.44 14.81
CA ARG A 292 -15.64 12.81 14.75
C ARG A 292 -15.00 13.72 15.79
N GLY A 293 -14.82 13.24 17.03
CA GLY A 293 -14.12 13.98 18.09
C GLY A 293 -12.68 14.31 17.74
N VAL A 294 -11.92 13.33 17.23
CA VAL A 294 -10.53 13.54 16.76
C VAL A 294 -10.49 14.56 15.62
N THR A 295 -11.43 14.48 14.68
CA THR A 295 -11.49 15.42 13.55
C THR A 295 -11.83 16.84 14.02
N ALA A 296 -12.78 16.99 14.93
CA ALA A 296 -13.14 18.28 15.52
C ALA A 296 -11.97 18.88 16.32
N GLY A 297 -11.28 18.06 17.12
CA GLY A 297 -10.08 18.48 17.85
C GLY A 297 -8.95 18.96 16.93
N LYS A 298 -8.71 18.24 15.81
CA LYS A 298 -7.72 18.68 14.81
C LYS A 298 -8.10 20.02 14.18
N ARG A 299 -9.39 20.22 13.85
CA ARG A 299 -9.87 21.51 13.31
C ARG A 299 -9.71 22.66 14.31
N ALA A 300 -10.03 22.43 15.57
CA ALA A 300 -9.87 23.42 16.63
C ALA A 300 -8.39 23.82 16.84
N VAL A 301 -7.47 22.84 16.87
CA VAL A 301 -6.02 23.09 16.98
C VAL A 301 -5.49 23.90 15.78
N ASN A 302 -5.95 23.58 14.57
CA ASN A 302 -5.55 24.31 13.36
C ASN A 302 -6.12 25.73 13.36
N ALA A 303 -7.40 25.90 13.74
CA ALA A 303 -8.03 27.23 13.86
C ALA A 303 -7.38 28.13 14.93
N ALA A 304 -6.89 27.53 16.01
CA ALA A 304 -6.18 28.26 17.08
C ALA A 304 -4.70 28.56 16.76
N GLY A 305 -4.19 28.21 15.55
CA GLY A 305 -2.78 28.43 15.18
C GLY A 305 -1.75 27.61 15.98
N LEU A 306 -2.21 26.63 16.76
CA LEU A 306 -1.39 25.82 17.68
C LEU A 306 -0.69 24.62 16.99
N GLU A 307 -0.52 24.68 15.68
CA GLU A 307 0.08 23.58 14.88
C GLU A 307 1.51 23.21 15.33
N ARG A 308 2.28 24.21 15.78
CA ARG A 308 3.66 23.99 16.28
C ARG A 308 3.67 23.20 17.59
N LEU A 309 2.74 23.48 18.50
CA LEU A 309 2.56 22.74 19.76
C LEU A 309 2.08 21.29 19.50
N ALA A 310 1.13 21.11 18.59
CA ALA A 310 0.60 19.81 18.21
C ALA A 310 1.67 18.92 17.54
N LYS A 311 2.62 19.51 16.78
CA LYS A 311 3.77 18.77 16.21
C LYS A 311 4.76 18.29 17.29
N ARG A 312 4.98 19.07 18.35
CA ARG A 312 5.82 18.66 19.49
C ARG A 312 5.22 17.49 20.26
N LEU A 313 3.90 17.52 20.54
CA LEU A 313 3.18 16.46 21.26
C LEU A 313 3.05 15.13 20.47
N ARG A 314 3.23 15.16 19.15
CA ARG A 314 3.22 13.91 18.32
C ARG A 314 4.59 13.23 18.24
N ARG A 315 5.66 13.90 18.62
CA ARG A 315 7.05 13.40 18.53
C ARG A 315 7.60 12.90 19.87
N GLY A 316 6.94 13.17 20.99
CA GLY A 316 7.14 12.57 22.31
C GLY A 316 6.17 11.39 22.52
#